data_8790476cdd5066618cc44e79a6ccb38a
#
_entry.id   8790476cdd5066618cc44e79a6ccb38a
#
_cell.length_a   1.000
_cell.length_b   1.000
_cell.length_c   1.000
_cell.angle_alpha   90.00
_cell.angle_beta   90.00
_cell.angle_gamma   90.00
#
_symmetry.space_group_name_H-M   'P 1'
#
loop_
_entity.id
_entity.type
_entity.pdbx_description
1 polymer ?
#
loop_
_entity_poly.entity_id
_entity_poly.type
_entity_poly.pdbx_seq_one_letter_code
_entity_poly.pdbx_strand_id
1 'polypeptide(L)'
;MESINQRKPSKMKIDHVAIAVNNVDEAAKEYQQALGISEVEFETVESEGVRVAILHLKDSRIELMEPTREDSPIKKFLTSRGEGLHHIAFETDSIESEVTRMKGCGVRFLGEIRNGSRGTKVTFIHPKSLHGVLAELCSHQK
;
A
#
# COMPACT_ATOMS: atom_id res chain seq x y z
N MET A 1 -28.52 17.75 7.19
CA MET A 1 -28.11 16.79 6.17
C MET A 1 -27.47 17.51 5.01
N GLU A 2 -26.34 17.03 4.56
CA GLU A 2 -25.65 17.65 3.46
C GLU A 2 -26.33 17.42 2.13
N SER A 3 -26.31 18.47 1.31
CA SER A 3 -26.77 18.36 -0.06
C SER A 3 -25.82 17.53 -0.89
N ILE A 4 -26.35 16.72 -1.79
CA ILE A 4 -25.54 15.93 -2.72
C ILE A 4 -24.62 16.84 -3.54
N ASN A 5 -25.08 18.03 -3.90
CA ASN A 5 -24.32 18.97 -4.71
C ASN A 5 -23.08 19.53 -4.00
N GLN A 6 -23.03 19.40 -2.68
CA GLN A 6 -21.89 19.89 -1.90
C GLN A 6 -20.83 18.83 -1.70
N ARG A 7 -21.10 17.62 -2.13
CA ARG A 7 -20.14 16.54 -1.98
C ARG A 7 -19.01 16.70 -2.98
N LYS A 8 -17.80 16.60 -2.47
CA LYS A 8 -16.61 16.61 -3.31
C LYS A 8 -15.79 15.38 -2.96
N PRO A 9 -15.24 14.69 -3.94
CA PRO A 9 -14.32 13.61 -3.63
C PRO A 9 -13.10 14.15 -2.90
N SER A 10 -12.50 13.31 -2.09
CA SER A 10 -11.23 13.62 -1.47
C SER A 10 -10.18 13.87 -2.55
N LYS A 11 -9.20 14.71 -2.26
CA LYS A 11 -8.04 14.89 -3.13
C LYS A 11 -7.10 13.69 -3.05
N MET A 12 -7.29 12.87 -2.04
CA MET A 12 -6.52 11.65 -1.86
C MET A 12 -6.98 10.61 -2.88
N LYS A 13 -6.07 9.79 -3.37
CA LYS A 13 -6.44 8.71 -4.28
C LYS A 13 -5.79 7.41 -3.85
N ILE A 14 -6.31 6.30 -4.34
CA ILE A 14 -5.66 5.01 -4.12
C ILE A 14 -4.42 4.96 -5.00
N ASP A 15 -3.26 4.85 -4.35
CA ASP A 15 -1.99 4.73 -5.03
C ASP A 15 -1.75 3.30 -5.50
N HIS A 16 -1.96 2.35 -4.61
CA HIS A 16 -1.84 0.94 -4.94
C HIS A 16 -2.56 0.07 -3.92
N VAL A 17 -2.79 -1.18 -4.33
CA VAL A 17 -3.18 -2.25 -3.41
C VAL A 17 -2.02 -3.23 -3.35
N ALA A 18 -1.72 -3.71 -2.15
CA ALA A 18 -0.60 -4.62 -1.93
C ALA A 18 -1.12 -5.98 -1.52
N ILE A 19 -0.60 -7.02 -2.18
CA ILE A 19 -1.05 -8.39 -2.01
C ILE A 19 0.15 -9.25 -1.64
N ALA A 20 0.03 -10.01 -0.56
CA ALA A 20 1.08 -10.91 -0.13
C ALA A 20 0.97 -12.23 -0.89
N VAL A 21 2.09 -12.67 -1.47
CA VAL A 21 2.12 -13.89 -2.28
C VAL A 21 3.33 -14.74 -1.88
N ASN A 22 3.24 -16.04 -2.13
CA ASN A 22 4.34 -16.94 -1.84
C ASN A 22 5.43 -16.91 -2.92
N ASN A 23 5.04 -16.68 -4.16
CA ASN A 23 5.97 -16.67 -5.30
C ASN A 23 5.59 -15.50 -6.21
N VAL A 24 6.40 -14.46 -6.16
CA VAL A 24 6.07 -13.20 -6.87
C VAL A 24 6.19 -13.34 -8.39
N ASP A 25 7.13 -14.14 -8.88
CA ASP A 25 7.29 -14.33 -10.33
C ASP A 25 6.09 -15.04 -10.93
N GLU A 26 5.64 -16.09 -10.26
CA GLU A 26 4.48 -16.86 -10.68
C GLU A 26 3.20 -16.02 -10.58
N ALA A 27 3.01 -15.35 -9.45
CA ALA A 27 1.85 -14.51 -9.23
C ALA A 27 1.77 -13.38 -10.26
N ALA A 28 2.91 -12.75 -10.57
CA ALA A 28 2.94 -11.67 -11.57
C ALA A 28 2.46 -12.15 -12.94
N LYS A 29 2.90 -13.33 -13.36
CA LYS A 29 2.46 -13.89 -14.64
C LYS A 29 0.94 -14.13 -14.65
N GLU A 30 0.43 -14.68 -13.56
CA GLU A 30 -1.00 -14.96 -13.46
C GLU A 30 -1.84 -13.68 -13.48
N TYR A 31 -1.40 -12.65 -12.77
CA TYR A 31 -2.08 -11.35 -12.78
C TYR A 31 -2.01 -10.70 -14.16
N GLN A 32 -0.86 -10.77 -14.82
CA GLN A 32 -0.71 -10.22 -16.17
C GLN A 32 -1.67 -10.88 -17.14
N GLN A 33 -1.78 -12.20 -17.10
CA GLN A 33 -2.68 -12.94 -17.97
C GLN A 33 -4.14 -12.63 -17.66
N ALA A 34 -4.49 -12.64 -16.38
CA ALA A 34 -5.87 -12.43 -15.97
C ALA A 34 -6.37 -11.03 -16.29
N LEU A 35 -5.54 -10.03 -16.08
CA LEU A 35 -5.95 -8.62 -16.20
C LEU A 35 -5.46 -7.94 -17.47
N GLY A 36 -4.74 -8.67 -18.33
CA GLY A 36 -4.26 -8.11 -19.59
C GLY A 36 -3.19 -7.04 -19.42
N ILE A 37 -2.36 -7.17 -18.39
CA ILE A 37 -1.31 -6.20 -18.10
C ILE A 37 -0.04 -6.65 -18.78
N SER A 38 0.52 -5.80 -19.66
CA SER A 38 1.70 -6.17 -20.43
C SER A 38 3.01 -5.92 -19.71
N GLU A 39 3.06 -4.91 -18.85
CA GLU A 39 4.30 -4.50 -18.19
C GLU A 39 4.30 -4.77 -16.70
N VAL A 40 5.42 -5.29 -16.21
CA VAL A 40 5.63 -5.50 -14.79
C VAL A 40 7.06 -5.06 -14.45
N GLU A 41 7.20 -4.37 -13.31
CA GLU A 41 8.50 -4.01 -12.77
C GLU A 41 8.75 -4.82 -11.51
N PHE A 42 10.00 -5.17 -11.28
CA PHE A 42 10.40 -5.86 -10.06
C PHE A 42 11.35 -4.98 -9.27
N GLU A 43 11.18 -4.98 -7.96
CA GLU A 43 12.01 -4.20 -7.06
C GLU A 43 12.19 -4.97 -5.76
N THR A 44 13.40 -4.93 -5.19
CA THR A 44 13.64 -5.50 -3.88
C THR A 44 13.79 -4.35 -2.88
N VAL A 45 12.98 -4.39 -1.84
CA VAL A 45 13.02 -3.40 -0.77
C VAL A 45 13.65 -4.06 0.44
N GLU A 46 14.95 -3.91 0.56
CA GLU A 46 15.75 -4.60 1.59
C GLU A 46 15.28 -4.26 3.01
N SER A 47 14.97 -2.99 3.27
CA SER A 47 14.53 -2.56 4.59
C SER A 47 13.25 -3.25 5.06
N GLU A 48 12.39 -3.63 4.11
CA GLU A 48 11.13 -4.31 4.43
C GLU A 48 11.22 -5.82 4.23
N GLY A 49 12.33 -6.31 3.68
CA GLY A 49 12.51 -7.73 3.43
C GLY A 49 11.53 -8.30 2.42
N VAL A 50 11.29 -7.57 1.32
CA VAL A 50 10.34 -8.01 0.30
C VAL A 50 10.88 -7.79 -1.10
N ARG A 51 10.46 -8.67 -2.00
CA ARG A 51 10.59 -8.49 -3.43
C ARG A 51 9.20 -8.19 -3.97
N VAL A 52 9.08 -7.14 -4.74
CA VAL A 52 7.80 -6.60 -5.17
C VAL A 52 7.68 -6.65 -6.68
N ALA A 53 6.55 -7.14 -7.17
CA ALA A 53 6.17 -6.99 -8.57
C ALA A 53 5.15 -5.87 -8.66
N ILE A 54 5.44 -4.87 -9.47
CA ILE A 54 4.60 -3.69 -9.63
C ILE A 54 3.89 -3.79 -10.97
N LEU A 55 2.57 -3.90 -10.92
CA LEU A 55 1.72 -4.00 -12.09
C LEU A 55 0.98 -2.68 -12.23
N HIS A 56 1.25 -1.96 -13.32
CA HIS A 56 0.66 -0.64 -13.52
C HIS A 56 -0.73 -0.75 -14.13
N LEU A 57 -1.69 -0.10 -13.48
CA LEU A 57 -3.02 0.13 -14.00
C LEU A 57 -3.11 1.57 -14.46
N LYS A 58 -4.26 1.99 -14.96
CA LYS A 58 -4.43 3.34 -15.50
C LYS A 58 -4.09 4.43 -14.48
N ASP A 59 -4.67 4.36 -13.29
CA ASP A 59 -4.52 5.41 -12.28
C ASP A 59 -3.97 4.89 -10.95
N SER A 60 -3.57 3.63 -10.90
CA SER A 60 -3.10 3.01 -9.67
C SER A 60 -2.18 1.84 -10.01
N ARG A 61 -1.78 1.09 -8.98
CA ARG A 61 -0.92 -0.07 -9.17
C ARG A 61 -1.37 -1.21 -8.29
N ILE A 62 -1.03 -2.42 -8.72
CA ILE A 62 -1.07 -3.60 -7.85
C ILE A 62 0.37 -3.93 -7.52
N GLU A 63 0.64 -4.15 -6.25
CA GLU A 63 1.98 -4.56 -5.80
C GLU A 63 1.87 -5.95 -5.17
N LEU A 64 2.54 -6.91 -5.78
CA LEU A 64 2.61 -8.27 -5.25
C LEU A 64 3.90 -8.39 -4.47
N MET A 65 3.81 -8.86 -3.21
CA MET A 65 4.96 -8.85 -2.31
C MET A 65 5.30 -10.26 -1.84
N GLU A 66 6.54 -10.66 -2.06
CA GLU A 66 7.08 -11.92 -1.58
C GLU A 66 8.14 -11.62 -0.54
N PRO A 67 8.13 -12.28 0.65
CA PRO A 67 9.16 -12.02 1.65
C PRO A 67 10.53 -12.56 1.22
N THR A 68 11.57 -11.81 1.54
CA THR A 68 12.96 -12.22 1.26
C THR A 68 13.68 -12.71 2.50
N ARG A 69 13.07 -12.56 3.69
CA ARG A 69 13.65 -12.97 4.97
C ARG A 69 12.55 -13.52 5.88
N GLU A 70 12.99 -14.36 6.81
CA GLU A 70 12.06 -14.93 7.79
C GLU A 70 11.44 -13.88 8.72
N ASP A 71 12.15 -12.79 8.97
CA ASP A 71 11.66 -11.72 9.85
C ASP A 71 10.86 -10.63 9.12
N SER A 72 10.58 -10.83 7.84
CA SER A 72 9.76 -9.88 7.08
C SER A 72 8.34 -9.86 7.61
N PRO A 73 7.72 -8.67 7.74
CA PRO A 73 6.30 -8.59 8.10
C PRO A 73 5.40 -9.35 7.15
N ILE A 74 5.78 -9.44 5.87
CA ILE A 74 5.00 -10.20 4.87
C ILE A 74 5.08 -11.69 5.15
N LYS A 75 6.24 -12.16 5.62
CA LYS A 75 6.39 -13.57 6.02
C LYS A 75 5.42 -13.92 7.16
N LYS A 76 5.34 -13.04 8.15
CA LYS A 76 4.41 -13.24 9.27
C LYS A 76 2.96 -13.26 8.79
N PHE A 77 2.63 -12.36 7.88
CA PHE A 77 1.28 -12.30 7.33
C PHE A 77 0.92 -13.60 6.60
N LEU A 78 1.81 -14.07 5.73
CA LEU A 78 1.58 -15.31 4.98
C LEU A 78 1.43 -16.52 5.91
N THR A 79 2.23 -16.57 6.95
CA THR A 79 2.18 -17.68 7.91
C THR A 79 0.85 -17.70 8.67
N SER A 80 0.36 -16.53 9.07
CA SER A 80 -0.85 -16.45 9.89
C SER A 80 -2.15 -16.39 9.08
N ARG A 81 -2.12 -15.83 7.87
CA ARG A 81 -3.33 -15.60 7.08
C ARG A 81 -3.32 -16.23 5.70
N GLY A 82 -2.13 -16.62 5.19
CA GLY A 82 -2.00 -17.08 3.82
C GLY A 82 -1.93 -15.94 2.84
N GLU A 83 -2.01 -16.26 1.55
CA GLU A 83 -1.96 -15.23 0.50
C GLU A 83 -3.21 -14.39 0.51
N GLY A 84 -3.06 -13.12 0.16
CA GLY A 84 -4.21 -12.23 0.04
C GLY A 84 -3.84 -10.76 0.20
N LEU A 85 -4.87 -9.94 0.23
CA LEU A 85 -4.72 -8.50 0.34
C LEU A 85 -4.06 -8.14 1.66
N HIS A 86 -2.97 -7.38 1.58
CA HIS A 86 -2.20 -6.96 2.76
C HIS A 86 -2.55 -5.54 3.18
N HIS A 87 -2.56 -4.61 2.25
CA HIS A 87 -2.92 -3.23 2.58
C HIS A 87 -3.36 -2.47 1.34
N ILE A 88 -3.97 -1.31 1.60
CA ILE A 88 -4.33 -0.34 0.57
C ILE A 88 -3.53 0.91 0.85
N ALA A 89 -2.90 1.48 -0.17
CA ALA A 89 -2.11 2.70 -0.03
C ALA A 89 -2.85 3.87 -0.64
N PHE A 90 -2.89 4.95 0.10
CA PHE A 90 -3.52 6.20 -0.34
C PHE A 90 -2.45 7.26 -0.53
N GLU A 91 -2.50 7.94 -1.67
CA GLU A 91 -1.58 9.02 -1.96
C GLU A 91 -2.15 10.36 -1.54
N THR A 92 -1.32 11.16 -0.90
CA THR A 92 -1.66 12.53 -0.55
C THR A 92 -0.55 13.47 -1.02
N ASP A 93 -0.88 14.74 -1.23
CA ASP A 93 0.12 15.74 -1.63
C ASP A 93 1.06 16.10 -0.49
N SER A 94 0.58 16.05 0.74
CA SER A 94 1.38 16.39 1.91
C SER A 94 1.09 15.42 3.04
N ILE A 95 1.99 14.46 3.21
CA ILE A 95 1.82 13.43 4.23
C ILE A 95 1.89 14.01 5.64
N GLU A 96 2.76 15.00 5.85
CA GLU A 96 2.90 15.62 7.17
C GLU A 96 1.61 16.31 7.62
N SER A 97 1.00 17.07 6.71
CA SER A 97 -0.26 17.74 7.01
C SER A 97 -1.38 16.77 7.27
N GLU A 98 -1.47 15.70 6.45
CA GLU A 98 -2.52 14.72 6.60
C GLU A 98 -2.39 13.94 7.90
N VAL A 99 -1.18 13.56 8.27
CA VAL A 99 -0.96 12.87 9.54
C VAL A 99 -1.37 13.76 10.71
N THR A 100 -1.02 15.04 10.67
CA THR A 100 -1.41 15.98 11.73
C THR A 100 -2.93 16.09 11.82
N ARG A 101 -3.59 16.25 10.68
CA ARG A 101 -5.04 16.33 10.64
C ARG A 101 -5.70 15.04 11.17
N MET A 102 -5.21 13.89 10.74
CA MET A 102 -5.75 12.60 11.16
C MET A 102 -5.58 12.35 12.64
N LYS A 103 -4.41 12.69 13.19
CA LYS A 103 -4.18 12.56 14.63
C LYS A 103 -5.15 13.42 15.41
N GLY A 104 -5.47 14.60 14.89
CA GLY A 104 -6.45 15.49 15.49
C GLY A 104 -7.86 14.91 15.50
N CYS A 105 -8.13 13.95 14.61
CA CYS A 105 -9.42 13.25 14.55
C CYS A 105 -9.40 11.92 15.31
N GLY A 106 -8.30 11.62 16.00
CA GLY A 106 -8.21 10.38 16.77
C GLY A 106 -7.69 9.18 16.00
N VAL A 107 -7.18 9.38 14.80
CA VAL A 107 -6.60 8.28 14.01
C VAL A 107 -5.27 7.86 14.61
N ARG A 108 -5.06 6.55 14.72
CA ARG A 108 -3.84 5.98 15.28
C ARG A 108 -2.93 5.50 14.16
N PHE A 109 -1.64 5.66 14.37
CA PHE A 109 -0.63 5.24 13.40
C PHE A 109 0.27 4.16 13.99
N LEU A 110 0.86 3.34 13.14
CA LEU A 110 1.76 2.26 13.56
C LEU A 110 3.22 2.71 13.66
N GLY A 111 3.51 3.95 13.43
CA GLY A 111 4.87 4.46 13.53
C GLY A 111 4.98 5.83 12.95
N GLU A 112 6.21 6.27 12.79
CA GLU A 112 6.50 7.59 12.25
C GLU A 112 6.52 7.56 10.72
N ILE A 113 6.46 8.75 10.12
CA ILE A 113 6.67 8.89 8.69
C ILE A 113 8.11 8.48 8.39
N ARG A 114 8.29 7.64 7.37
CA ARG A 114 9.62 7.17 6.98
C ARG A 114 9.74 7.14 5.45
N ASN A 115 10.96 6.97 4.98
CA ASN A 115 11.18 6.82 3.55
C ASN A 115 10.71 5.45 3.10
N GLY A 116 9.97 5.43 1.99
CA GLY A 116 9.54 4.20 1.34
C GLY A 116 10.30 3.96 0.05
N SER A 117 9.77 3.05 -0.76
CA SER A 117 10.36 2.76 -2.05
C SER A 117 10.12 3.93 -3.03
N ARG A 118 10.98 4.03 -4.05
CA ARG A 118 10.80 4.94 -5.18
C ARG A 118 10.71 6.41 -4.77
N GLY A 119 11.44 6.79 -3.73
CA GLY A 119 11.47 8.19 -3.28
C GLY A 119 10.21 8.66 -2.60
N THR A 120 9.40 7.76 -2.09
CA THR A 120 8.19 8.14 -1.37
C THR A 120 8.46 8.35 0.11
N LYS A 121 7.54 9.05 0.76
CA LYS A 121 7.42 9.07 2.21
C LYS A 121 6.16 8.30 2.57
N VAL A 122 6.24 7.47 3.59
CA VAL A 122 5.14 6.57 3.94
C VAL A 122 4.93 6.50 5.44
N THR A 123 3.70 6.18 5.84
CA THR A 123 3.37 5.77 7.19
C THR A 123 2.14 4.88 7.13
N PHE A 124 1.90 4.13 8.20
CA PHE A 124 0.76 3.21 8.22
C PHE A 124 -0.24 3.61 9.30
N ILE A 125 -1.51 3.58 8.92
CA ILE A 125 -2.63 3.81 9.82
C ILE A 125 -2.95 2.49 10.51
N HIS A 126 -3.10 2.53 11.84
CA HIS A 126 -3.43 1.34 12.61
C HIS A 126 -4.77 0.75 12.13
N PRO A 127 -4.83 -0.57 11.92
CA PRO A 127 -6.08 -1.19 11.43
C PRO A 127 -7.30 -0.91 12.29
N LYS A 128 -7.13 -0.73 13.58
CA LYS A 128 -8.26 -0.43 14.47
C LYS A 128 -8.94 0.89 14.15
N SER A 129 -8.23 1.82 13.51
CA SER A 129 -8.84 3.09 13.10
C SER A 129 -9.70 2.95 11.86
N LEU A 130 -9.53 1.88 11.08
CA LEU A 130 -10.22 1.67 9.81
C LEU A 130 -10.88 0.29 9.73
N HIS A 131 -11.44 -0.18 10.84
CA HIS A 131 -12.23 -1.42 10.88
C HIS A 131 -11.48 -2.65 10.38
N GLY A 132 -10.21 -2.75 10.75
CA GLY A 132 -9.43 -3.95 10.46
C GLY A 132 -8.61 -3.87 9.17
N VAL A 133 -8.64 -2.74 8.48
CA VAL A 133 -7.89 -2.57 7.24
C VAL A 133 -6.58 -1.87 7.52
N LEU A 134 -5.47 -2.47 7.12
CA LEU A 134 -4.18 -1.81 7.17
C LEU A 134 -4.11 -0.85 5.98
N ALA A 135 -3.92 0.42 6.25
CA ALA A 135 -3.83 1.44 5.21
C ALA A 135 -2.48 2.13 5.29
N GLU A 136 -1.86 2.28 4.14
CA GLU A 136 -0.64 3.05 4.00
C GLU A 136 -1.00 4.45 3.52
N LEU A 137 -0.33 5.45 4.05
CA LEU A 137 -0.42 6.80 3.54
C LEU A 137 0.92 7.11 2.89
N CYS A 138 0.91 7.62 1.67
CA CYS A 138 2.15 7.92 0.98
C CYS A 138 2.08 9.26 0.25
N SER A 139 3.25 9.87 0.07
CA SER A 139 3.38 11.00 -0.83
C SER A 139 4.64 10.81 -1.65
N HIS A 140 4.52 11.14 -2.94
CA HIS A 140 5.64 11.01 -3.86
C HIS A 140 6.49 12.26 -3.82
N GLN A 141 7.79 12.07 -3.69
CA GLN A 141 8.74 13.18 -3.74
C GLN A 141 8.90 13.61 -5.19
N LYS A 142 8.90 14.90 -5.42
CA LYS A 142 9.12 15.46 -6.75
C LYS A 142 10.56 15.89 -6.92
#